data_6d02f37d528468660b83fc92a4e26e93
#
_entry.id   6d02f37d528468660b83fc92a4e26e93
#
_cell.length_a   1.000
_cell.length_b   1.000
_cell.length_c   1.000
_cell.angle_alpha   90.00
_cell.angle_beta   90.00
_cell.angle_gamma   90.00
#
_symmetry.space_group_name_H-M   'P 1'
#
loop_
_entity.id
_entity.type
_entity.pdbx_description
1 polymer ?
#
loop_
_entity_poly.entity_id
_entity_poly.type
_entity_poly.pdbx_seq_one_letter_code
_entity_poly.pdbx_strand_id
1 'polypeptide(L)'
;AVHDLGAASAQWRERVGAVVSAPQRLPKHGVKVVFIAASNGKVELLEPLDDKSPVAKFLERNPDGGLHHICFDVPDLIASRDQLLATGARILGSPDPEIGAHGKPVLFIHPKDLTGSLIELQQA
;
A
#
# COMPACT_ATOMS: atom_id res chain seq x y z
N ALA A 1 -2.38 -1.85 -7.55
CA ALA A 1 -2.10 -0.63 -8.33
C ALA A 1 -2.93 -0.63 -9.61
N VAL A 2 -3.41 0.54 -10.00
CA VAL A 2 -4.27 0.76 -11.18
C VAL A 2 -3.83 2.02 -11.93
N HIS A 3 -4.10 2.07 -13.25
CA HIS A 3 -3.79 3.24 -14.08
C HIS A 3 -4.82 4.38 -13.93
N ASP A 4 -6.08 4.02 -13.69
CA ASP A 4 -7.20 4.97 -13.55
C ASP A 4 -8.07 4.55 -12.36
N LEU A 5 -8.00 5.34 -11.30
CA LEU A 5 -8.71 5.07 -10.05
C LEU A 5 -10.23 5.16 -10.21
N GLY A 6 -10.71 6.07 -11.07
CA GLY A 6 -12.13 6.24 -11.36
C GLY A 6 -12.71 5.02 -12.08
N ALA A 7 -12.06 4.59 -13.16
CA ALA A 7 -12.46 3.41 -13.93
C ALA A 7 -12.38 2.14 -13.07
N ALA A 8 -11.31 1.96 -12.31
CA ALA A 8 -11.17 0.82 -11.40
C ALA A 8 -12.27 0.82 -10.33
N SER A 9 -12.56 1.96 -9.72
CA SER A 9 -13.64 2.09 -8.72
C SER A 9 -15.00 1.72 -9.29
N ALA A 10 -15.30 2.12 -10.53
CA ALA A 10 -16.51 1.76 -11.23
C ALA A 10 -16.62 0.24 -11.44
N GLN A 11 -15.54 -0.40 -11.90
CA GLN A 11 -15.50 -1.85 -12.08
C GLN A 11 -15.78 -2.60 -10.76
N TRP A 12 -15.20 -2.15 -9.65
CA TRP A 12 -15.43 -2.76 -8.34
C TRP A 12 -16.89 -2.60 -7.87
N ARG A 13 -17.50 -1.43 -8.09
CA ARG A 13 -18.92 -1.22 -7.79
C ARG A 13 -19.83 -2.11 -8.62
N GLU A 14 -19.59 -2.14 -9.92
CA GLU A 14 -20.47 -2.83 -10.87
C GLU A 14 -20.37 -4.36 -10.80
N ARG A 15 -19.15 -4.88 -10.62
CA ARG A 15 -18.90 -6.33 -10.72
C ARG A 15 -19.04 -7.06 -9.39
N VAL A 16 -18.67 -6.42 -8.28
CA VAL A 16 -18.68 -7.06 -6.95
C VAL A 16 -19.57 -6.34 -5.94
N GLY A 17 -20.27 -5.28 -6.35
CA GLY A 17 -21.14 -4.52 -5.46
C GLY A 17 -20.37 -3.76 -4.36
N ALA A 18 -19.12 -3.40 -4.60
CA ALA A 18 -18.26 -2.80 -3.59
C ALA A 18 -18.70 -1.37 -3.24
N VAL A 19 -18.60 -1.03 -1.96
CA VAL A 19 -18.67 0.35 -1.48
C VAL A 19 -17.25 0.92 -1.50
N VAL A 20 -17.02 1.93 -2.34
CA VAL A 20 -15.72 2.56 -2.54
C VAL A 20 -15.73 3.93 -1.86
N SER A 21 -14.71 4.20 -1.04
CA SER A 21 -14.54 5.48 -0.34
C SER A 21 -14.34 6.66 -1.30
N ALA A 22 -14.43 7.88 -0.76
CA ALA A 22 -13.94 9.06 -1.48
C ALA A 22 -12.42 8.95 -1.75
N PRO A 23 -11.92 9.49 -2.87
CA PRO A 23 -10.50 9.48 -3.17
C PRO A 23 -9.72 10.40 -2.22
N GLN A 24 -8.53 9.94 -1.83
CA GLN A 24 -7.58 10.63 -0.98
C GLN A 24 -6.25 10.79 -1.70
N ARG A 25 -5.69 12.01 -1.70
CA ARG A 25 -4.35 12.26 -2.24
C ARG A 25 -3.31 12.13 -1.14
N LEU A 26 -2.25 11.39 -1.40
CA LEU A 26 -1.11 11.16 -0.51
C LEU A 26 0.18 11.61 -1.21
N PRO A 27 0.48 12.92 -1.26
CA PRO A 27 1.62 13.45 -2.02
C PRO A 27 2.97 12.88 -1.57
N LYS A 28 3.16 12.63 -0.27
CA LYS A 28 4.39 12.03 0.28
C LYS A 28 4.64 10.61 -0.26
N HIS A 29 3.58 9.86 -0.55
CA HIS A 29 3.65 8.53 -1.13
C HIS A 29 3.52 8.54 -2.67
N GLY A 30 3.27 9.69 -3.25
CA GLY A 30 3.13 9.86 -4.71
C GLY A 30 1.90 9.20 -5.31
N VAL A 31 0.81 9.04 -4.53
CA VAL A 31 -0.39 8.29 -4.95
C VAL A 31 -1.69 9.00 -4.60
N LYS A 32 -2.73 8.62 -5.32
CA LYS A 32 -4.13 8.85 -4.98
C LYS A 32 -4.77 7.49 -4.71
N VAL A 33 -5.55 7.37 -3.65
CA VAL A 33 -6.09 6.10 -3.17
C VAL A 33 -7.59 6.16 -2.92
N VAL A 34 -8.24 5.00 -3.00
CA VAL A 34 -9.57 4.72 -2.44
C VAL A 34 -9.52 3.41 -1.67
N PHE A 35 -10.45 3.24 -0.75
CA PHE A 35 -10.58 2.02 0.04
C PHE A 35 -11.92 1.33 -0.23
N ILE A 36 -11.86 0.01 -0.27
CA ILE A 36 -13.00 -0.89 -0.37
C ILE A 36 -13.01 -1.75 0.88
N ALA A 37 -14.00 -1.57 1.75
CA ALA A 37 -14.14 -2.36 2.96
C ALA A 37 -14.86 -3.69 2.66
N ALA A 38 -14.31 -4.77 3.19
CA ALA A 38 -14.94 -6.09 3.23
C ALA A 38 -15.03 -6.57 4.69
N SER A 39 -15.79 -7.62 4.96
CA SER A 39 -15.97 -8.15 6.33
C SER A 39 -14.68 -8.68 6.96
N ASN A 40 -13.72 -9.09 6.13
CA ASN A 40 -12.46 -9.73 6.56
C ASN A 40 -11.21 -8.95 6.13
N GLY A 41 -11.34 -7.71 5.68
CA GLY A 41 -10.20 -6.90 5.26
C GLY A 41 -10.59 -5.68 4.46
N LYS A 42 -9.59 -5.03 3.87
CA LYS A 42 -9.77 -3.90 2.96
C LYS A 42 -8.94 -4.11 1.69
N VAL A 43 -9.43 -3.60 0.59
CA VAL A 43 -8.63 -3.41 -0.62
C VAL A 43 -8.36 -1.92 -0.77
N GLU A 44 -7.11 -1.55 -0.95
CA GLU A 44 -6.69 -0.21 -1.33
C GLU A 44 -6.39 -0.20 -2.82
N LEU A 45 -7.05 0.67 -3.57
CA LEU A 45 -6.69 0.92 -4.96
C LEU A 45 -5.78 2.15 -5.02
N LEU A 46 -4.63 2.01 -5.67
CA LEU A 46 -3.57 3.01 -5.77
C LEU A 46 -3.42 3.46 -7.23
N GLU A 47 -3.50 4.77 -7.47
CA GLU A 47 -3.15 5.39 -8.74
C GLU A 47 -1.94 6.31 -8.51
N PRO A 48 -0.87 6.25 -9.35
CA PRO A 48 0.26 7.17 -9.21
C PRO A 48 -0.16 8.60 -9.51
N LEU A 49 0.39 9.57 -8.77
CA LEU A 49 0.15 11.00 -9.01
C LEU A 49 0.93 11.52 -10.20
N ASP A 50 2.10 10.96 -10.47
CA ASP A 50 2.99 11.29 -11.58
C ASP A 50 3.97 10.13 -11.87
N ASP A 51 4.82 10.31 -12.89
CA ASP A 51 5.81 9.33 -13.32
C ASP A 51 6.94 9.08 -12.31
N LYS A 52 7.10 9.91 -11.30
CA LYS A 52 8.09 9.76 -10.24
C LYS A 52 7.60 8.83 -9.12
N SER A 53 6.32 8.55 -9.08
CA SER A 53 5.72 7.65 -8.10
C SER A 53 6.33 6.24 -8.18
N PRO A 54 6.65 5.59 -7.06
CA PRO A 54 7.03 4.17 -7.05
C PRO A 54 5.96 3.26 -7.67
N VAL A 55 4.68 3.64 -7.57
CA VAL A 55 3.55 2.90 -8.17
C VAL A 55 3.56 3.04 -9.70
N ALA A 56 4.00 4.17 -10.27
CA ALA A 56 4.18 4.31 -11.72
C ALA A 56 5.19 3.29 -12.25
N LYS A 57 6.34 3.12 -11.56
CA LYS A 57 7.35 2.11 -11.92
C LYS A 57 6.85 0.67 -11.77
N PHE A 58 5.97 0.42 -10.81
CA PHE A 58 5.30 -0.87 -10.70
C PHE A 58 4.41 -1.14 -11.92
N LEU A 59 3.61 -0.16 -12.34
CA LEU A 59 2.70 -0.27 -13.48
C LEU A 59 3.43 -0.41 -14.84
N GLU A 60 4.61 0.17 -15.00
CA GLU A 60 5.48 -0.08 -16.17
C GLU A 60 5.81 -1.56 -16.34
N ARG A 61 6.04 -2.28 -15.24
CA ARG A 61 6.33 -3.72 -15.22
C ARG A 61 5.08 -4.59 -15.17
N ASN A 62 3.95 -4.02 -14.81
CA ASN A 62 2.65 -4.68 -14.68
C ASN A 62 1.58 -3.85 -15.40
N PRO A 63 1.56 -3.85 -16.75
CA PRO A 63 0.73 -2.94 -17.54
C PRO A 63 -0.78 -3.13 -17.34
N ASP A 64 -1.22 -4.29 -16.89
CA ASP A 64 -2.61 -4.56 -16.55
C ASP A 64 -2.98 -4.18 -15.09
N GLY A 65 -2.04 -3.59 -14.35
CA GLY A 65 -2.17 -3.38 -12.92
C GLY A 65 -1.86 -4.65 -12.12
N GLY A 66 -2.24 -4.67 -10.85
CA GLY A 66 -2.08 -5.86 -10.02
C GLY A 66 -1.80 -5.56 -8.55
N LEU A 67 -1.55 -6.63 -7.80
CA LEU A 67 -1.24 -6.56 -6.37
C LEU A 67 0.12 -5.89 -6.15
N HIS A 68 0.12 -4.73 -5.48
CA HIS A 68 1.31 -3.94 -5.20
C HIS A 68 1.94 -4.29 -3.86
N HIS A 69 1.14 -4.34 -2.80
CA HIS A 69 1.60 -4.66 -1.44
C HIS A 69 0.49 -5.32 -0.61
N ILE A 70 0.89 -5.84 0.53
CA ILE A 70 -0.02 -6.32 1.57
C ILE A 70 0.32 -5.57 2.85
N CYS A 71 -0.69 -5.03 3.54
CA CYS A 71 -0.54 -4.34 4.81
C CYS A 71 -1.04 -5.21 5.97
N PHE A 72 -0.24 -5.27 7.05
CA PHE A 72 -0.61 -5.93 8.30
C PHE A 72 -0.63 -4.91 9.44
N ASP A 73 -1.69 -4.92 10.23
CA ASP A 73 -1.70 -4.22 11.52
C ASP A 73 -0.86 -4.98 12.55
N VAL A 74 0.03 -4.27 13.24
CA VAL A 74 0.86 -4.82 14.32
C VAL A 74 0.62 -4.05 15.61
N PRO A 75 0.62 -4.71 16.77
CA PRO A 75 0.35 -4.06 18.05
C PRO A 75 1.44 -3.07 18.49
N ASP A 76 2.69 -3.30 18.05
CA ASP A 76 3.84 -2.44 18.34
C ASP A 76 4.76 -2.39 17.11
N LEU A 77 4.65 -1.30 16.36
CA LEU A 77 5.40 -1.11 15.12
C LEU A 77 6.91 -0.94 15.38
N ILE A 78 7.29 -0.32 16.49
CA ILE A 78 8.70 -0.12 16.86
C ILE A 78 9.34 -1.45 17.23
N ALA A 79 8.69 -2.26 18.06
CA ALA A 79 9.17 -3.60 18.39
C ALA A 79 9.28 -4.49 17.15
N SER A 80 8.30 -4.42 16.24
CA SER A 80 8.32 -5.13 14.96
C SER A 80 9.49 -4.69 14.08
N ARG A 81 9.75 -3.38 13.99
CA ARG A 81 10.92 -2.83 13.29
C ARG A 81 12.23 -3.37 13.86
N ASP A 82 12.39 -3.31 15.18
CA ASP A 82 13.63 -3.71 15.84
C ASP A 82 13.90 -5.21 15.65
N GLN A 83 12.86 -6.03 15.68
CA GLN A 83 12.95 -7.44 15.38
C GLN A 83 13.36 -7.70 13.91
N LEU A 84 12.76 -6.98 12.96
CA LEU A 84 13.12 -7.07 11.55
C LEU A 84 14.59 -6.74 11.32
N LEU A 85 15.06 -5.62 11.87
CA LEU A 85 16.46 -5.18 11.76
C LEU A 85 17.41 -6.20 12.39
N ALA A 86 17.05 -6.80 13.53
CA ALA A 86 17.85 -7.83 14.20
C ALA A 86 17.98 -9.11 13.35
N THR A 87 17.03 -9.42 12.49
CA THR A 87 17.09 -10.55 11.54
C THR A 87 17.80 -10.22 10.23
N GLY A 88 18.24 -8.97 10.04
CA GLY A 88 18.90 -8.50 8.81
C GLY A 88 17.92 -8.11 7.69
N ALA A 89 16.62 -8.02 7.98
CA ALA A 89 15.64 -7.57 7.01
C ALA A 89 15.80 -6.05 6.73
N ARG A 90 15.58 -5.66 5.48
CA ARG A 90 15.71 -4.26 5.04
C ARG A 90 14.36 -3.56 5.11
N ILE A 91 14.38 -2.40 5.74
CA ILE A 91 13.26 -1.46 5.70
C ILE A 91 13.49 -0.51 4.52
N LEU A 92 12.46 -0.29 3.70
CA LEU A 92 12.53 0.65 2.59
C LEU A 92 12.41 2.09 3.11
N GLY A 93 13.24 2.97 2.56
CA GLY A 93 13.31 4.37 2.98
C GLY A 93 13.99 4.53 4.34
N SER A 94 13.34 5.28 5.24
CA SER A 94 13.83 5.47 6.61
C SER A 94 13.40 4.31 7.53
N PRO A 95 14.23 3.89 8.50
CA PRO A 95 13.79 3.00 9.56
C PRO A 95 12.80 3.69 10.55
N ASP A 96 12.68 5.01 10.49
CA ASP A 96 11.68 5.74 11.27
C ASP A 96 10.31 5.64 10.58
N PRO A 97 9.23 5.27 11.32
CA PRO A 97 7.91 5.16 10.75
C PRO A 97 7.41 6.47 10.13
N GLU A 98 6.76 6.37 8.97
CA GLU A 98 6.07 7.47 8.30
C GLU A 98 4.56 7.35 8.49
N ILE A 99 3.82 8.44 8.27
CA ILE A 99 2.36 8.41 8.37
C ILE A 99 1.77 7.92 7.03
N GLY A 100 1.08 6.78 7.10
CA GLY A 100 0.40 6.17 5.96
C GLY A 100 -1.00 6.71 5.69
N ALA A 101 -1.72 6.05 4.78
CA ALA A 101 -3.03 6.49 4.29
C ALA A 101 -4.12 6.60 5.35
N HIS A 102 -4.03 5.83 6.42
CA HIS A 102 -4.97 5.85 7.53
C HIS A 102 -4.60 6.82 8.67
N GLY A 103 -3.58 7.67 8.46
CA GLY A 103 -3.08 8.57 9.50
C GLY A 103 -2.31 7.86 10.62
N LYS A 104 -1.93 6.61 10.41
CA LYS A 104 -1.18 5.77 11.34
C LYS A 104 0.27 5.61 10.89
N PRO A 105 1.22 5.39 11.82
CA PRO A 105 2.60 5.07 11.47
C PRO A 105 2.70 3.76 10.70
N VAL A 106 3.54 3.76 9.65
CA VAL A 106 3.79 2.60 8.78
C VAL A 106 5.29 2.42 8.50
N LEU A 107 5.66 1.19 8.13
CA LEU A 107 6.97 0.80 7.61
C LEU A 107 6.79 -0.15 6.44
N PHE A 108 7.74 -0.15 5.49
CA PHE A 108 7.75 -1.06 4.36
C PHE A 108 8.98 -1.98 4.41
N ILE A 109 8.74 -3.28 4.24
CA ILE A 109 9.80 -4.30 4.21
C ILE A 109 10.15 -4.60 2.76
N HIS A 110 11.46 -4.67 2.48
CA HIS A 110 11.96 -4.94 1.13
C HIS A 110 11.45 -6.30 0.61
N PRO A 111 10.90 -6.37 -0.63
CA PRO A 111 10.29 -7.60 -1.15
C PRO A 111 11.21 -8.83 -1.15
N LYS A 112 12.52 -8.64 -1.38
CA LYS A 112 13.47 -9.76 -1.37
C LYS A 112 13.65 -10.42 -0.02
N ASP A 113 13.24 -9.77 1.06
CA ASP A 113 13.37 -10.29 2.43
C ASP A 113 12.10 -11.01 2.90
N LEU A 114 10.99 -10.90 2.13
CA LEU A 114 9.72 -11.58 2.37
C LEU A 114 9.13 -12.16 1.07
N THR A 115 9.83 -13.13 0.49
CA THR A 115 9.33 -13.97 -0.62
C THR A 115 8.84 -13.22 -1.87
N GLY A 116 9.38 -12.02 -2.12
CA GLY A 116 9.07 -11.22 -3.31
C GLY A 116 7.87 -10.28 -3.18
N SER A 117 7.20 -10.25 -2.03
CA SER A 117 6.07 -9.35 -1.79
C SER A 117 6.50 -8.09 -1.04
N LEU A 118 6.05 -6.92 -1.48
CA LEU A 118 6.16 -5.70 -0.68
C LEU A 118 5.18 -5.80 0.49
N ILE A 119 5.71 -5.70 1.70
CA ILE A 119 4.91 -5.76 2.93
C ILE A 119 4.95 -4.42 3.63
N GLU A 120 3.79 -3.91 3.96
CA GLU A 120 3.58 -2.77 4.84
C GLU A 120 3.21 -3.28 6.23
N LEU A 121 3.82 -2.72 7.26
CA LEU A 121 3.37 -2.86 8.65
C LEU A 121 2.80 -1.54 9.11
N GLN A 122 1.62 -1.58 9.70
CA GLN A 122 0.92 -0.42 10.24
C GLN A 122 0.70 -0.59 11.75
N GLN A 123 0.89 0.49 12.51
CA GLN A 123 0.51 0.50 13.93
C GLN A 123 -0.99 0.28 14.07
N ALA A 124 -1.39 -0.71 14.86
CA ALA A 124 -2.79 -0.99 15.14
C ALA A 124 -3.50 0.16 15.88
#